data_bce60668a0e997a43b065c1ae3e2d3bb
#
_entry.id   bce60668a0e997a43b065c1ae3e2d3bb
#
_cell.length_a   1.000
_cell.length_b   1.000
_cell.length_c   1.000
_cell.angle_alpha   90.00
_cell.angle_beta   90.00
_cell.angle_gamma   90.00
#
_symmetry.space_group_name_H-M   'P 1'
#
loop_
_entity.id
_entity.type
_entity.pdbx_description
1 polymer ?
#
loop_
_entity_poly.entity_id
_entity_poly.type
_entity_poly.pdbx_seq_one_letter_code
_entity_poly.pdbx_strand_id
1 'polypeptide(L)'
;MRETRLTAMLGYLIALEPTRFCNFFGFLGRPLSVSLETLHASDRSDILVETTAGRGVIEAKVTATDPFRQSLKYPAKWRVLLTEHSATAKQRRLHTVKYLRWRNLEATLKKLEKSPNNEVRFISRDLLRYLGEHALTKTNRAVEIYAREINNEETLALFLKARMYGCHYEKSSRLAEALYFAPHFGQQIAHEHPGVHVGISYIACIERAEVVENWEHFLQVTAEVRGKQWLKSHRWLLDPIHRSWNWRENRHSFLFLSTPRLIFNPPVPKTELQKGKGWLNKRVYSFDELFSAWGC
;
A
#
# COMPACT_ATOMS: atom_id res chain seq x y z
N MET A 1 -8.70 8.65 -14.35
CA MET A 1 -7.68 8.50 -13.29
C MET A 1 -7.93 7.33 -12.33
N ARG A 2 -9.15 7.10 -11.83
CA ARG A 2 -9.47 5.99 -10.88
C ARG A 2 -9.32 4.59 -11.49
N GLU A 3 -9.86 4.35 -12.68
CA GLU A 3 -9.77 3.05 -13.36
C GLU A 3 -8.33 2.66 -13.66
N THR A 4 -7.53 3.56 -14.20
CA THR A 4 -6.12 3.31 -14.54
C THR A 4 -5.30 2.84 -13.34
N ARG A 5 -5.49 3.45 -12.16
CA ARG A 5 -4.78 3.03 -10.94
C ARG A 5 -5.20 1.64 -10.48
N LEU A 6 -6.51 1.36 -10.45
CA LEU A 6 -7.02 0.03 -10.10
C LEU A 6 -6.51 -1.05 -11.04
N THR A 7 -6.54 -0.78 -12.33
CA THR A 7 -6.07 -1.68 -13.38
C THR A 7 -4.58 -1.94 -13.25
N ALA A 8 -3.76 -0.89 -13.01
CA ALA A 8 -2.33 -1.02 -12.83
C ALA A 8 -1.98 -1.87 -11.60
N MET A 9 -2.62 -1.62 -10.45
CA MET A 9 -2.39 -2.38 -9.23
C MET A 9 -2.80 -3.85 -9.40
N LEU A 10 -3.95 -4.11 -10.00
CA LEU A 10 -4.43 -5.46 -10.26
C LEU A 10 -3.51 -6.18 -11.25
N GLY A 11 -3.11 -5.54 -12.35
CA GLY A 11 -2.22 -6.14 -13.33
C GLY A 11 -0.85 -6.47 -12.74
N TYR A 12 -0.33 -5.61 -11.88
CA TYR A 12 0.92 -5.88 -11.16
C TYR A 12 0.79 -7.07 -10.21
N LEU A 13 -0.31 -7.19 -9.47
CA LEU A 13 -0.57 -8.38 -8.64
C LEU A 13 -0.71 -9.65 -9.47
N ILE A 14 -1.36 -9.58 -10.63
CA ILE A 14 -1.46 -10.72 -11.56
C ILE A 14 -0.06 -11.14 -12.04
N ALA A 15 0.81 -10.17 -12.33
CA ALA A 15 2.19 -10.48 -12.74
C ALA A 15 3.03 -11.13 -11.63
N LEU A 16 2.79 -10.76 -10.35
CA LEU A 16 3.46 -11.36 -9.20
C LEU A 16 2.91 -12.73 -8.81
N GLU A 17 1.61 -12.96 -8.98
CA GLU A 17 0.88 -14.18 -8.59
C GLU A 17 0.06 -14.77 -9.76
N PRO A 18 0.67 -15.01 -10.94
CA PRO A 18 -0.07 -15.25 -12.17
C PRO A 18 -0.91 -16.53 -12.12
N THR A 19 -0.41 -17.60 -11.53
CA THR A 19 -1.15 -18.87 -11.40
C THR A 19 -2.41 -18.71 -10.57
N ARG A 20 -2.33 -17.99 -9.47
CA ARG A 20 -3.47 -17.74 -8.57
C ARG A 20 -4.57 -16.95 -9.27
N PHE A 21 -4.19 -15.90 -9.99
CA PHE A 21 -5.15 -15.05 -10.70
C PHE A 21 -5.69 -15.71 -11.96
N CYS A 22 -4.90 -16.51 -12.70
CA CYS A 22 -5.43 -17.34 -13.80
C CYS A 22 -6.53 -18.28 -13.31
N ASN A 23 -6.31 -18.97 -12.17
CA ASN A 23 -7.33 -19.81 -11.55
C ASN A 23 -8.56 -19.02 -11.13
N PHE A 24 -8.39 -17.85 -10.51
CA PHE A 24 -9.50 -16.97 -10.13
C PHE A 24 -10.33 -16.52 -11.33
N PHE A 25 -9.68 -16.06 -12.38
CA PHE A 25 -10.35 -15.59 -13.60
C PHE A 25 -10.83 -16.75 -14.49
N GLY A 26 -10.37 -17.98 -14.26
CA GLY A 26 -10.72 -19.15 -15.05
C GLY A 26 -9.94 -19.24 -16.36
N PHE A 27 -8.74 -18.66 -16.42
CA PHE A 27 -7.84 -18.81 -17.56
C PHE A 27 -7.10 -20.16 -17.44
N LEU A 28 -7.13 -20.92 -18.52
CA LEU A 28 -6.48 -22.24 -18.54
C LEU A 28 -5.04 -22.14 -19.04
N GLY A 29 -4.24 -23.13 -18.70
CA GLY A 29 -2.84 -23.22 -19.10
C GLY A 29 -1.89 -22.50 -18.14
N ARG A 30 -0.59 -22.67 -18.39
CA ARG A 30 0.47 -22.02 -17.60
C ARG A 30 0.59 -20.56 -18.03
N PRO A 31 0.60 -19.60 -17.09
CA PRO A 31 0.83 -18.19 -17.41
C PRO A 31 2.20 -17.98 -18.06
N LEU A 32 2.26 -17.14 -19.08
CA LEU A 32 3.47 -16.77 -19.82
C LEU A 32 3.82 -15.30 -19.63
N SER A 33 2.83 -14.41 -19.79
CA SER A 33 3.04 -12.97 -19.64
C SER A 33 1.77 -12.26 -19.18
N VAL A 34 1.96 -11.08 -18.61
CA VAL A 34 0.91 -10.12 -18.23
C VAL A 34 1.30 -8.77 -18.78
N SER A 35 0.42 -8.15 -19.52
CA SER A 35 0.61 -6.83 -20.11
C SER A 35 -0.53 -5.90 -19.75
N LEU A 36 -0.22 -4.65 -19.49
CA LEU A 36 -1.19 -3.58 -19.23
C LEU A 36 -1.41 -2.77 -20.51
N GLU A 37 -2.64 -2.31 -20.67
CA GLU A 37 -3.01 -1.36 -21.72
C GLU A 37 -2.53 -1.77 -23.13
N THR A 38 -2.78 -3.03 -23.49
CA THR A 38 -2.35 -3.58 -24.77
C THR A 38 -3.23 -3.08 -25.91
N LEU A 39 -2.62 -2.51 -26.95
CA LEU A 39 -3.29 -2.06 -28.15
C LEU A 39 -3.73 -3.24 -29.02
N HIS A 40 -4.98 -3.23 -29.48
CA HIS A 40 -5.55 -4.18 -30.41
C HIS A 40 -6.22 -3.40 -31.57
N ALA A 41 -5.55 -3.25 -32.67
CA ALA A 41 -6.03 -2.46 -33.82
C ALA A 41 -6.50 -1.05 -33.42
N SER A 42 -7.79 -0.84 -33.21
CA SER A 42 -8.38 0.45 -32.83
C SER A 42 -8.72 0.57 -31.34
N ASP A 43 -8.58 -0.51 -30.56
CA ASP A 43 -9.01 -0.57 -29.17
C ASP A 43 -7.88 -1.04 -28.25
N ARG A 44 -8.00 -0.76 -26.95
CA ARG A 44 -6.99 -1.03 -25.94
C ARG A 44 -7.61 -1.82 -24.79
N SER A 45 -7.07 -3.01 -24.51
CA SER A 45 -7.47 -3.79 -23.34
C SER A 45 -6.76 -3.32 -22.09
N ASP A 46 -7.44 -3.36 -20.95
CA ASP A 46 -6.86 -2.95 -19.69
C ASP A 46 -5.74 -3.91 -19.22
N ILE A 47 -6.02 -5.22 -19.21
CA ILE A 47 -5.04 -6.26 -18.83
C ILE A 47 -5.14 -7.42 -19.81
N LEU A 48 -4.01 -7.80 -20.40
CA LEU A 48 -3.86 -9.00 -21.22
C LEU A 48 -3.01 -10.02 -20.46
N VAL A 49 -3.50 -11.26 -20.39
CA VAL A 49 -2.77 -12.40 -19.82
C VAL A 49 -2.59 -13.45 -20.90
N GLU A 50 -1.34 -13.78 -21.21
CA GLU A 50 -1.01 -14.87 -22.11
C GLU A 50 -0.74 -16.15 -21.34
N THR A 51 -1.29 -17.26 -21.81
CA THR A 51 -1.05 -18.58 -21.25
C THR A 51 -0.71 -19.57 -22.36
N THR A 52 -0.21 -20.75 -21.98
CA THR A 52 0.05 -21.84 -22.95
C THR A 52 -1.22 -22.31 -23.67
N ALA A 53 -2.40 -22.03 -23.16
CA ALA A 53 -3.68 -22.45 -23.75
C ALA A 53 -4.40 -21.31 -24.51
N GLY A 54 -3.86 -20.10 -24.52
CA GLY A 54 -4.44 -18.96 -25.23
C GLY A 54 -4.36 -17.64 -24.46
N ARG A 55 -5.06 -16.62 -24.95
CA ARG A 55 -5.08 -15.27 -24.40
C ARG A 55 -6.34 -15.03 -23.59
N GLY A 56 -6.18 -14.43 -22.40
CA GLY A 56 -7.24 -13.90 -21.57
C GLY A 56 -7.16 -12.37 -21.48
N VAL A 57 -8.30 -11.70 -21.59
CA VAL A 57 -8.42 -10.25 -21.43
C VAL A 57 -9.31 -9.94 -20.23
N ILE A 58 -8.86 -8.99 -19.42
CA ILE A 58 -9.65 -8.44 -18.33
C ILE A 58 -9.89 -6.97 -18.64
N GLU A 59 -11.16 -6.62 -18.75
CA GLU A 59 -11.62 -5.24 -18.85
C GLU A 59 -12.14 -4.81 -17.47
N ALA A 60 -11.56 -3.75 -16.92
CA ALA A 60 -11.82 -3.29 -15.57
C ALA A 60 -12.56 -1.94 -15.60
N LYS A 61 -13.78 -1.89 -15.08
CA LYS A 61 -14.60 -0.68 -15.06
C LYS A 61 -15.13 -0.39 -13.66
N VAL A 62 -15.04 0.86 -13.27
CA VAL A 62 -15.64 1.38 -12.03
C VAL A 62 -16.99 2.04 -12.33
N THR A 63 -17.02 2.88 -13.38
CA THR A 63 -18.22 3.59 -13.81
C THR A 63 -18.48 3.26 -15.27
N ALA A 64 -19.40 2.36 -15.55
CA ALA A 64 -19.56 1.89 -16.92
C ALA A 64 -20.86 2.34 -17.56
N THR A 65 -20.75 2.88 -18.76
CA THR A 65 -21.86 3.07 -19.67
C THR A 65 -22.20 1.83 -20.49
N ASP A 66 -21.27 1.08 -21.01
CA ASP A 66 -21.45 -0.28 -21.58
C ASP A 66 -20.09 -0.97 -21.85
N PRO A 67 -19.45 -1.54 -20.84
CA PRO A 67 -18.14 -2.18 -21.01
C PRO A 67 -18.20 -3.50 -21.76
N PHE A 68 -19.41 -4.04 -21.99
CA PHE A 68 -19.59 -5.32 -22.64
C PHE A 68 -19.20 -5.30 -24.12
N ARG A 69 -19.62 -4.28 -24.86
CA ARG A 69 -19.29 -4.15 -26.30
C ARG A 69 -17.79 -4.02 -26.51
N GLN A 70 -17.10 -3.33 -25.60
CA GLN A 70 -15.66 -3.18 -25.67
C GLN A 70 -14.95 -4.54 -25.47
N SER A 71 -15.35 -5.34 -24.49
CA SER A 71 -14.72 -6.65 -24.23
C SER A 71 -14.86 -7.65 -25.38
N LEU A 72 -15.90 -7.54 -26.21
CA LEU A 72 -16.09 -8.41 -27.36
C LEU A 72 -15.14 -8.13 -28.53
N LYS A 73 -14.55 -6.95 -28.60
CA LYS A 73 -13.68 -6.55 -29.70
C LYS A 73 -12.30 -7.20 -29.64
N TYR A 74 -11.89 -7.69 -28.46
CA TYR A 74 -10.56 -8.24 -28.29
C TYR A 74 -10.44 -9.69 -28.77
N PRO A 75 -9.39 -10.03 -29.52
CA PRO A 75 -9.13 -11.39 -29.98
C PRO A 75 -8.59 -12.24 -28.81
N ALA A 76 -9.47 -12.69 -27.94
CA ALA A 76 -9.13 -13.45 -26.75
C ALA A 76 -10.00 -14.70 -26.62
N LYS A 77 -9.42 -15.78 -26.09
CA LYS A 77 -10.13 -17.02 -25.77
C LYS A 77 -11.02 -16.85 -24.54
N TRP A 78 -10.53 -16.09 -23.57
CA TRP A 78 -11.26 -15.77 -22.33
C TRP A 78 -11.39 -14.26 -22.19
N ARG A 79 -12.58 -13.84 -21.83
CA ARG A 79 -12.89 -12.43 -21.57
C ARG A 79 -13.49 -12.31 -20.20
N VAL A 80 -12.94 -11.44 -19.39
CA VAL A 80 -13.43 -11.11 -18.05
C VAL A 80 -13.79 -9.63 -18.02
N LEU A 81 -14.97 -9.35 -17.54
CA LEU A 81 -15.41 -8.00 -17.24
C LEU A 81 -15.49 -7.84 -15.72
N LEU A 82 -14.64 -6.99 -15.18
CA LEU A 82 -14.57 -6.68 -13.77
C LEU A 82 -15.23 -5.33 -13.50
N THR A 83 -16.39 -5.34 -12.85
CA THR A 83 -17.24 -4.15 -12.67
C THR A 83 -17.74 -3.97 -11.26
N GLU A 84 -18.30 -2.81 -10.97
CA GLU A 84 -19.02 -2.55 -9.72
C GLU A 84 -20.38 -3.25 -9.69
N HIS A 85 -21.08 -3.26 -10.81
CA HIS A 85 -22.45 -3.72 -10.92
C HIS A 85 -22.57 -5.18 -11.35
N SER A 86 -23.70 -5.79 -11.00
CA SER A 86 -24.03 -7.14 -11.48
C SER A 86 -24.36 -7.10 -12.97
N ALA A 87 -23.93 -8.13 -13.68
CA ALA A 87 -24.41 -8.36 -15.04
C ALA A 87 -25.94 -8.43 -15.08
N THR A 88 -26.53 -7.79 -16.08
CA THR A 88 -27.95 -7.91 -16.37
C THR A 88 -28.30 -9.35 -16.81
N ALA A 89 -29.56 -9.73 -16.74
CA ALA A 89 -30.01 -11.06 -17.22
C ALA A 89 -29.62 -11.30 -18.68
N LYS A 90 -29.69 -10.27 -19.53
CA LYS A 90 -29.28 -10.33 -20.97
C LYS A 90 -27.78 -10.59 -21.08
N GLN A 91 -26.95 -9.91 -20.31
CA GLN A 91 -25.48 -10.05 -20.32
C GLN A 91 -25.03 -11.42 -19.80
N ARG A 92 -25.70 -11.99 -18.79
CA ARG A 92 -25.39 -13.34 -18.25
C ARG A 92 -25.67 -14.47 -19.25
N ARG A 93 -26.58 -14.28 -20.21
CA ARG A 93 -26.88 -15.26 -21.24
C ARG A 93 -25.78 -15.36 -22.32
N LEU A 94 -24.88 -14.38 -22.35
CA LEU A 94 -23.76 -14.36 -23.29
C LEU A 94 -22.56 -15.05 -22.63
N HIS A 95 -22.45 -16.35 -22.82
CA HIS A 95 -21.42 -17.21 -22.21
C HIS A 95 -19.96 -16.87 -22.62
N THR A 96 -19.78 -15.92 -23.52
CA THR A 96 -18.47 -15.52 -24.07
C THR A 96 -17.67 -14.58 -23.16
N VAL A 97 -18.32 -14.01 -22.14
CA VAL A 97 -17.68 -13.08 -21.18
C VAL A 97 -18.01 -13.49 -19.76
N LYS A 98 -16.99 -13.65 -18.92
CA LYS A 98 -17.15 -13.89 -17.49
C LYS A 98 -17.31 -12.56 -16.77
N TYR A 99 -18.42 -12.40 -16.08
CA TYR A 99 -18.71 -11.21 -15.28
C TYR A 99 -18.28 -11.44 -13.84
N LEU A 100 -17.44 -10.55 -13.34
CA LEU A 100 -17.03 -10.49 -11.93
C LEU A 100 -17.26 -9.10 -11.38
N ARG A 101 -17.52 -9.00 -10.10
CA ARG A 101 -17.51 -7.73 -9.38
C ARG A 101 -16.17 -7.54 -8.69
N TRP A 102 -15.76 -6.30 -8.51
CA TRP A 102 -14.59 -5.95 -7.70
C TRP A 102 -14.61 -6.65 -6.35
N ARG A 103 -15.76 -6.71 -5.68
CA ARG A 103 -15.93 -7.41 -4.39
C ARG A 103 -15.59 -8.91 -4.44
N ASN A 104 -15.62 -9.54 -5.60
CA ASN A 104 -15.24 -10.94 -5.72
C ASN A 104 -13.72 -11.16 -5.50
N LEU A 105 -12.91 -10.12 -5.74
CA LEU A 105 -11.48 -10.14 -5.46
C LEU A 105 -11.16 -10.09 -3.95
N GLU A 106 -12.08 -9.58 -3.12
CA GLU A 106 -11.81 -9.31 -1.69
C GLU A 106 -11.25 -10.52 -0.94
N ALA A 107 -11.84 -11.70 -1.12
CA ALA A 107 -11.37 -12.91 -0.45
C ALA A 107 -9.96 -13.35 -0.91
N THR A 108 -9.66 -13.16 -2.20
CA THR A 108 -8.33 -13.47 -2.77
C THR A 108 -7.29 -12.49 -2.25
N LEU A 109 -7.60 -11.19 -2.25
CA LEU A 109 -6.71 -10.14 -1.77
C LEU A 109 -6.43 -10.30 -0.26
N LYS A 110 -7.44 -10.61 0.57
CA LYS A 110 -7.26 -10.91 2.01
C LYS A 110 -6.31 -12.09 2.27
N LYS A 111 -6.30 -13.10 1.38
CA LYS A 111 -5.33 -14.19 1.47
C LYS A 111 -3.92 -13.72 1.10
N LEU A 112 -3.81 -12.83 0.10
CA LEU A 112 -2.54 -12.28 -0.36
C LEU A 112 -1.92 -11.28 0.64
N GLU A 113 -2.72 -10.61 1.48
CA GLU A 113 -2.22 -9.81 2.61
C GLU A 113 -1.37 -10.62 3.60
N LYS A 114 -1.48 -11.96 3.56
CA LYS A 114 -0.69 -12.88 4.39
C LYS A 114 0.46 -13.54 3.61
N SER A 115 0.73 -13.09 2.39
CA SER A 115 1.81 -13.62 1.56
C SER A 115 3.18 -13.41 2.25
N PRO A 116 4.10 -14.38 2.18
CA PRO A 116 5.48 -14.18 2.60
C PRO A 116 6.21 -13.15 1.71
N ASN A 117 5.77 -12.97 0.47
CA ASN A 117 6.28 -11.94 -0.41
C ASN A 117 5.75 -10.57 0.02
N ASN A 118 6.66 -9.71 0.48
CA ASN A 118 6.35 -8.36 0.98
C ASN A 118 5.64 -7.49 -0.06
N GLU A 119 6.05 -7.61 -1.32
CA GLU A 119 5.50 -6.82 -2.43
C GLU A 119 4.05 -7.22 -2.71
N VAL A 120 3.78 -8.52 -2.81
CA VAL A 120 2.43 -9.07 -2.95
C VAL A 120 1.54 -8.63 -1.80
N ARG A 121 2.04 -8.77 -0.56
CA ARG A 121 1.31 -8.37 0.65
C ARG A 121 0.95 -6.90 0.63
N PHE A 122 1.92 -6.05 0.27
CA PHE A 122 1.76 -4.61 0.23
C PHE A 122 0.71 -4.19 -0.82
N ILE A 123 0.86 -4.63 -2.07
CA ILE A 123 -0.05 -4.22 -3.15
C ILE A 123 -1.45 -4.78 -2.94
N SER A 124 -1.58 -6.01 -2.39
CA SER A 124 -2.88 -6.58 -2.06
C SER A 124 -3.63 -5.75 -1.03
N ARG A 125 -2.92 -5.29 0.00
CA ARG A 125 -3.44 -4.41 1.03
C ARG A 125 -3.83 -3.05 0.48
N ASP A 126 -2.99 -2.46 -0.37
CA ASP A 126 -3.26 -1.18 -1.02
C ASP A 126 -4.47 -1.26 -1.97
N LEU A 127 -4.59 -2.34 -2.74
CA LEU A 127 -5.74 -2.57 -3.63
C LEU A 127 -7.04 -2.80 -2.84
N LEU A 128 -7.02 -3.63 -1.79
CA LEU A 128 -8.19 -3.84 -0.92
C LEU A 128 -8.73 -2.54 -0.35
N ARG A 129 -7.85 -1.71 0.11
CA ARG A 129 -8.13 -0.41 0.63
C ARG A 129 -8.78 0.49 -0.40
N TYR A 130 -8.14 0.64 -1.56
CA TYR A 130 -8.65 1.48 -2.64
C TYR A 130 -10.06 1.03 -3.07
N LEU A 131 -10.30 -0.28 -3.12
CA LEU A 131 -11.63 -0.84 -3.37
C LEU A 131 -12.62 -0.47 -2.26
N GLY A 132 -12.18 -0.45 -1.00
CA GLY A 132 -13.01 -0.03 0.15
C GLY A 132 -13.37 1.45 0.11
N GLU A 133 -12.41 2.33 -0.14
CA GLU A 133 -12.60 3.78 -0.27
C GLU A 133 -13.61 4.15 -1.35
N HIS A 134 -13.68 3.34 -2.40
CA HIS A 134 -14.62 3.54 -3.51
C HIS A 134 -15.89 2.69 -3.39
N ALA A 135 -16.19 2.14 -2.21
CA ALA A 135 -17.34 1.30 -1.93
C ALA A 135 -17.47 0.07 -2.86
N LEU A 136 -16.38 -0.35 -3.50
CA LEU A 136 -16.34 -1.50 -4.41
C LEU A 136 -16.25 -2.84 -3.67
N THR A 137 -15.91 -2.78 -2.37
CA THR A 137 -15.92 -3.91 -1.44
C THR A 137 -16.67 -3.53 -0.15
N LYS A 138 -16.94 -4.52 0.70
CA LYS A 138 -17.54 -4.27 2.02
C LYS A 138 -16.53 -3.76 3.06
N THR A 139 -15.25 -3.84 2.74
CA THR A 139 -14.17 -3.46 3.65
C THR A 139 -13.93 -1.96 3.55
N ASN A 140 -14.64 -1.21 4.39
CA ASN A 140 -14.45 0.24 4.53
C ASN A 140 -13.25 0.47 5.48
N ARG A 141 -12.03 0.24 4.99
CA ARG A 141 -10.80 0.60 5.70
C ARG A 141 -10.26 1.89 5.09
N ALA A 142 -10.55 2.99 5.75
CA ALA A 142 -9.84 4.24 5.49
C ALA A 142 -8.34 3.98 5.65
N VAL A 143 -7.53 4.46 4.71
CA VAL A 143 -6.08 4.36 4.83
C VAL A 143 -5.60 5.41 5.73
N GLU A 144 -5.02 4.94 6.76
CA GLU A 144 -4.43 5.80 7.73
C GLU A 144 -2.92 5.88 7.48
N ILE A 145 -2.47 7.07 7.19
CA ILE A 145 -1.06 7.45 7.20
C ILE A 145 -0.79 7.99 8.59
N TYR A 146 0.01 7.26 9.35
CA TYR A 146 0.43 7.72 10.66
C TYR A 146 1.55 8.74 10.50
N ALA A 147 1.29 10.00 10.84
CA ALA A 147 2.28 11.07 10.77
C ALA A 147 2.77 11.47 12.15
N ARG A 148 4.09 11.61 12.28
CA ARG A 148 4.77 12.02 13.52
C ARG A 148 5.94 12.93 13.23
N GLU A 149 6.18 13.82 14.17
CA GLU A 149 7.34 14.70 14.11
C GLU A 149 8.62 13.94 14.46
N ILE A 150 9.65 14.14 13.63
CA ILE A 150 11.03 13.77 13.89
C ILE A 150 11.79 15.07 14.16
N ASN A 151 12.23 15.24 15.39
CA ASN A 151 12.86 16.47 15.90
C ASN A 151 14.23 16.25 16.54
N ASN A 152 14.78 15.04 16.45
CA ASN A 152 16.12 14.72 16.93
C ASN A 152 16.85 13.77 15.98
N GLU A 153 18.17 13.81 16.04
CA GLU A 153 19.07 13.03 15.18
C GLU A 153 18.92 11.52 15.34
N GLU A 154 18.69 11.04 16.55
CA GLU A 154 18.56 9.61 16.83
C GLU A 154 17.35 9.03 16.10
N THR A 155 16.21 9.69 16.17
CA THR A 155 14.98 9.27 15.48
C THR A 155 15.12 9.42 13.96
N LEU A 156 15.80 10.47 13.49
CA LEU A 156 16.11 10.64 12.06
C LEU A 156 17.00 9.50 11.54
N ALA A 157 18.05 9.17 12.28
CA ALA A 157 18.95 8.07 11.92
C ALA A 157 18.22 6.72 11.90
N LEU A 158 17.33 6.47 12.87
CA LEU A 158 16.46 5.30 12.86
C LEU A 158 15.60 5.24 11.62
N PHE A 159 14.96 6.34 11.27
CA PHE A 159 14.08 6.40 10.12
C PHE A 159 14.84 6.16 8.80
N LEU A 160 15.92 6.91 8.56
CA LEU A 160 16.63 6.88 7.27
C LEU A 160 17.51 5.63 7.13
N LYS A 161 18.22 5.22 8.18
CA LYS A 161 19.24 4.16 8.11
C LYS A 161 18.70 2.80 8.57
N ALA A 162 17.93 2.77 9.65
CA ALA A 162 17.36 1.53 10.17
C ALA A 162 15.97 1.22 9.60
N ARG A 163 15.32 2.18 8.94
CA ARG A 163 13.94 2.07 8.46
C ARG A 163 12.99 1.70 9.60
N MET A 164 13.13 2.40 10.68
CA MET A 164 12.34 2.22 11.89
C MET A 164 11.90 3.57 12.44
N TYR A 165 10.77 3.57 13.12
CA TYR A 165 10.33 4.69 13.94
C TYR A 165 9.89 4.17 15.29
N GLY A 166 10.30 4.82 16.37
CA GLY A 166 9.93 4.46 17.71
C GLY A 166 9.33 5.64 18.47
N CYS A 167 8.38 5.36 19.35
CA CYS A 167 7.80 6.34 20.25
C CYS A 167 7.38 5.69 21.58
N HIS A 168 7.11 6.52 22.58
CA HIS A 168 6.47 6.03 23.81
C HIS A 168 5.17 5.30 23.48
N TYR A 169 4.86 4.29 24.30
CA TYR A 169 3.66 3.46 24.11
C TYR A 169 2.41 4.32 23.98
N GLU A 170 1.72 4.14 22.87
CA GLU A 170 0.41 4.71 22.64
C GLU A 170 -0.64 3.61 22.73
N LYS A 171 -1.60 3.75 23.63
CA LYS A 171 -2.76 2.84 23.80
C LYS A 171 -3.64 2.75 22.54
N SER A 172 -3.34 3.49 21.47
CA SER A 172 -4.22 3.56 20.34
C SER A 172 -4.04 2.36 19.41
N SER A 173 -5.11 1.63 19.17
CA SER A 173 -5.28 0.67 18.08
C SER A 173 -4.91 1.23 16.70
N ARG A 174 -4.83 2.57 16.57
CA ARG A 174 -4.53 3.30 15.33
C ARG A 174 -3.16 3.02 14.75
N LEU A 175 -2.15 2.77 15.58
CA LEU A 175 -0.80 2.38 15.11
C LEU A 175 -0.82 1.01 14.40
N ALA A 176 -1.62 0.08 14.90
CA ALA A 176 -1.77 -1.25 14.30
C ALA A 176 -2.62 -1.23 13.01
N GLU A 177 -3.41 -0.18 12.81
CA GLU A 177 -4.30 -0.02 11.65
C GLU A 177 -3.66 0.82 10.53
N ALA A 178 -2.69 1.68 10.87
CA ALA A 178 -1.98 2.49 9.89
C ALA A 178 -1.15 1.62 8.95
N LEU A 179 -1.24 1.91 7.66
CA LEU A 179 -0.49 1.20 6.62
C LEU A 179 0.79 1.92 6.22
N TYR A 180 0.84 3.22 6.46
CA TYR A 180 1.95 4.07 6.09
C TYR A 180 2.39 4.94 7.25
N PHE A 181 3.68 5.24 7.24
CA PHE A 181 4.30 6.22 8.11
C PHE A 181 4.82 7.39 7.28
N ALA A 182 4.49 8.61 7.71
CA ALA A 182 4.96 9.85 7.11
C ALA A 182 5.65 10.72 8.18
N PRO A 183 6.98 10.83 8.17
CA PRO A 183 7.67 11.73 9.10
C PRO A 183 7.39 13.18 8.75
N HIS A 184 7.09 13.98 9.74
CA HIS A 184 7.13 15.43 9.67
C HIS A 184 8.47 15.89 10.24
N PHE A 185 9.33 16.49 9.43
CA PHE A 185 10.60 17.01 9.91
C PHE A 185 10.42 18.43 10.48
N GLY A 186 10.92 18.62 11.69
CA GLY A 186 10.93 19.92 12.35
C GLY A 186 11.99 20.87 11.78
N GLN A 187 11.92 22.17 12.16
CA GLN A 187 12.86 23.18 11.68
C GLN A 187 14.32 22.89 12.08
N GLN A 188 14.54 22.41 13.30
CA GLN A 188 15.88 22.08 13.79
C GLN A 188 16.54 21.02 12.92
N ILE A 189 15.85 19.90 12.69
CA ILE A 189 16.37 18.79 11.87
C ILE A 189 16.63 19.23 10.43
N ALA A 190 15.73 20.03 9.86
CA ALA A 190 15.92 20.53 8.49
C ALA A 190 17.10 21.51 8.38
N HIS A 191 17.41 22.25 9.45
CA HIS A 191 18.57 23.14 9.48
C HIS A 191 19.90 22.37 9.59
N GLU A 192 19.91 21.30 10.39
CA GLU A 192 21.13 20.51 10.68
C GLU A 192 21.44 19.48 9.58
N HIS A 193 20.45 19.08 8.77
CA HIS A 193 20.59 18.03 7.78
C HIS A 193 20.27 18.50 6.36
N PRO A 194 21.29 18.83 5.55
CA PRO A 194 21.12 19.19 4.12
C PRO A 194 20.34 18.07 3.36
N GLY A 195 19.29 18.45 2.65
CA GLY A 195 18.42 17.52 1.92
C GLY A 195 17.20 17.04 2.70
N VAL A 196 17.08 17.41 3.98
CA VAL A 196 15.84 17.26 4.75
C VAL A 196 15.14 18.62 4.80
N HIS A 197 13.86 18.65 4.45
CA HIS A 197 13.07 19.88 4.42
C HIS A 197 11.96 19.84 5.47
N VAL A 198 11.61 21.00 6.01
CA VAL A 198 10.51 21.13 6.98
C VAL A 198 9.19 20.67 6.36
N GLY A 199 8.51 19.75 7.03
CA GLY A 199 7.25 19.20 6.54
C GLY A 199 7.31 17.70 6.27
N ILE A 200 6.30 17.19 5.57
CA ILE A 200 6.24 15.79 5.15
C ILE A 200 6.73 15.68 3.71
N SER A 201 7.86 15.02 3.52
CA SER A 201 8.44 14.73 2.21
C SER A 201 8.41 13.24 1.88
N TYR A 202 8.54 12.39 2.88
CA TYR A 202 8.71 10.95 2.72
C TYR A 202 7.48 10.20 3.20
N ILE A 203 7.24 9.06 2.53
CA ILE A 203 6.30 8.04 2.99
C ILE A 203 6.99 6.69 2.98
N ALA A 204 6.77 5.89 4.01
CA ALA A 204 7.21 4.50 4.10
C ALA A 204 6.04 3.60 4.47
N CYS A 205 6.04 2.37 3.96
CA CYS A 205 5.06 1.37 4.36
C CYS A 205 5.40 0.83 5.74
N ILE A 206 4.40 0.59 6.56
CA ILE A 206 4.57 -0.10 7.83
C ILE A 206 4.55 -1.60 7.56
N GLU A 207 5.72 -2.23 7.62
CA GLU A 207 5.85 -3.69 7.44
C GLU A 207 5.39 -4.44 8.68
N ARG A 208 5.70 -3.89 9.86
CA ARG A 208 5.29 -4.41 11.16
C ARG A 208 5.19 -3.27 12.17
N ALA A 209 4.15 -3.28 12.99
CA ALA A 209 4.03 -2.47 14.19
C ALA A 209 4.09 -3.38 15.41
N GLU A 210 4.92 -3.02 16.41
CA GLU A 210 5.13 -3.84 17.58
C GLU A 210 5.18 -2.98 18.83
N VAL A 211 4.62 -3.51 19.91
CA VAL A 211 4.80 -2.95 21.25
C VAL A 211 5.87 -3.76 21.97
N VAL A 212 6.97 -3.13 22.29
CA VAL A 212 8.09 -3.78 22.96
C VAL A 212 8.10 -3.43 24.45
N GLU A 213 8.28 -4.45 25.27
CA GLU A 213 8.22 -4.32 26.74
C GLU A 213 9.54 -3.86 27.34
N ASN A 214 10.67 -4.18 26.68
CA ASN A 214 12.02 -3.90 27.12
C ASN A 214 13.01 -3.98 25.96
N TRP A 215 14.27 -3.70 26.25
CA TRP A 215 15.35 -3.70 25.26
C TRP A 215 15.58 -5.07 24.61
N GLU A 216 15.57 -6.14 25.38
CA GLU A 216 15.76 -7.51 24.90
C GLU A 216 14.65 -7.89 23.91
N HIS A 217 13.41 -7.60 24.25
CA HIS A 217 12.27 -7.81 23.36
C HIS A 217 12.40 -6.99 22.06
N PHE A 218 12.83 -5.73 22.15
CA PHE A 218 13.12 -4.91 20.97
C PHE A 218 14.16 -5.55 20.06
N LEU A 219 15.26 -6.06 20.62
CA LEU A 219 16.31 -6.72 19.84
C LEU A 219 15.82 -8.01 19.20
N GLN A 220 15.02 -8.79 19.91
CA GLN A 220 14.41 -10.01 19.37
C GLN A 220 13.53 -9.68 18.16
N VAL A 221 12.60 -8.75 18.30
CA VAL A 221 11.71 -8.33 17.21
C VAL A 221 12.50 -7.75 16.03
N THR A 222 13.53 -6.96 16.32
CA THR A 222 14.40 -6.41 15.27
C THR A 222 15.14 -7.53 14.51
N ALA A 223 15.63 -8.55 15.23
CA ALA A 223 16.27 -9.70 14.59
C ALA A 223 15.30 -10.54 13.75
N GLU A 224 14.04 -10.65 14.18
CA GLU A 224 12.99 -11.33 13.40
C GLU A 224 12.67 -10.59 12.09
N VAL A 225 12.58 -9.25 12.14
CA VAL A 225 12.17 -8.43 10.98
C VAL A 225 13.33 -8.16 10.02
N ARG A 226 14.51 -7.83 10.54
CA ARG A 226 15.68 -7.42 9.76
C ARG A 226 16.74 -8.51 9.59
N GLY A 227 16.68 -9.55 10.41
CA GLY A 227 17.68 -10.62 10.44
C GLY A 227 18.79 -10.37 11.47
N LYS A 228 19.31 -11.47 12.05
CA LYS A 228 20.38 -11.44 13.08
C LYS A 228 21.67 -10.78 12.57
N GLN A 229 22.03 -10.99 11.31
CA GLN A 229 23.24 -10.42 10.71
C GLN A 229 23.10 -8.89 10.58
N TRP A 230 21.94 -8.41 10.15
CA TRP A 230 21.65 -6.98 10.08
C TRP A 230 21.76 -6.35 11.48
N LEU A 231 21.12 -6.95 12.47
CA LEU A 231 21.17 -6.47 13.85
C LEU A 231 22.61 -6.35 14.37
N LYS A 232 23.45 -7.37 14.11
CA LYS A 232 24.86 -7.35 14.52
C LYS A 232 25.64 -6.20 13.88
N SER A 233 25.47 -5.96 12.59
CA SER A 233 26.18 -4.91 11.85
C SER A 233 25.68 -3.49 12.11
N HIS A 234 24.42 -3.34 12.59
CA HIS A 234 23.79 -2.04 12.82
C HIS A 234 23.54 -1.73 14.30
N ARG A 235 24.13 -2.49 15.21
CA ARG A 235 23.98 -2.30 16.66
C ARG A 235 24.31 -0.88 17.09
N TRP A 236 25.36 -0.30 16.53
CA TRP A 236 25.80 1.06 16.79
C TRP A 236 24.71 2.11 16.52
N LEU A 237 23.78 1.84 15.62
CA LEU A 237 22.66 2.72 15.28
C LEU A 237 21.56 2.67 16.34
N LEU A 238 21.46 1.56 17.07
CA LEU A 238 20.42 1.33 18.08
C LEU A 238 20.90 1.70 19.50
N ASP A 239 22.19 1.71 19.74
CA ASP A 239 22.77 2.00 21.06
C ASP A 239 22.42 3.39 21.62
N PRO A 240 22.32 4.48 20.83
CA PRO A 240 21.85 5.77 21.33
C PRO A 240 20.46 5.67 21.95
N ILE A 241 19.53 4.94 21.30
CA ILE A 241 18.17 4.75 21.80
C ILE A 241 18.15 3.93 23.08
N HIS A 242 19.01 2.91 23.16
CA HIS A 242 19.15 2.14 24.39
C HIS A 242 19.52 3.00 25.58
N ARG A 243 20.38 4.01 25.37
CA ARG A 243 20.84 4.91 26.45
C ARG A 243 19.86 6.02 26.79
N SER A 244 19.16 6.56 25.78
CA SER A 244 18.28 7.73 25.94
C SER A 244 16.86 7.37 26.39
N TRP A 245 16.44 6.12 26.16
CA TRP A 245 15.07 5.70 26.46
C TRP A 245 14.99 4.94 27.79
N ASN A 246 13.92 5.22 28.58
CA ASN A 246 13.67 4.52 29.83
C ASN A 246 12.98 3.18 29.58
N TRP A 247 13.76 2.14 29.27
CA TRP A 247 13.29 0.78 28.98
C TRP A 247 12.77 0.02 30.21
N ARG A 248 13.04 0.50 31.41
CA ARG A 248 12.62 -0.19 32.64
C ARG A 248 11.21 0.14 33.06
N GLU A 249 10.76 1.35 32.75
CA GLU A 249 9.48 1.87 33.24
C GLU A 249 8.43 2.02 32.14
N ASN A 250 8.87 2.06 30.89
CA ASN A 250 7.99 2.39 29.79
C ASN A 250 8.03 1.34 28.67
N ARG A 251 6.85 0.94 28.22
CA ARG A 251 6.68 0.26 26.95
C ARG A 251 6.91 1.23 25.81
N HIS A 252 7.40 0.73 24.70
CA HIS A 252 7.61 1.53 23.51
C HIS A 252 6.92 0.89 22.30
N SER A 253 6.42 1.74 21.40
CA SER A 253 5.86 1.29 20.13
C SER A 253 6.89 1.49 19.03
N PHE A 254 7.15 0.45 18.24
CA PHE A 254 8.05 0.51 17.09
C PHE A 254 7.32 0.17 15.80
N LEU A 255 7.63 0.95 14.76
CA LEU A 255 7.25 0.69 13.40
C LEU A 255 8.48 0.24 12.63
N PHE A 256 8.41 -0.92 12.01
CA PHE A 256 9.38 -1.40 11.04
C PHE A 256 8.87 -1.02 9.65
N LEU A 257 9.71 -0.32 8.89
CA LEU A 257 9.30 0.38 7.69
C LEU A 257 9.99 -0.19 6.44
N SER A 258 9.33 -0.10 5.32
CA SER A 258 9.98 -0.25 4.01
C SER A 258 10.98 0.89 3.77
N THR A 259 11.72 0.83 2.67
CA THR A 259 12.57 1.96 2.25
C THR A 259 11.70 3.21 2.07
N PRO A 260 12.01 4.31 2.81
CA PRO A 260 11.29 5.56 2.64
C PRO A 260 11.39 6.08 1.20
N ARG A 261 10.28 6.58 0.67
CA ARG A 261 10.24 7.17 -0.68
C ARG A 261 9.93 8.65 -0.56
N LEU A 262 10.67 9.46 -1.28
CA LEU A 262 10.35 10.87 -1.47
C LEU A 262 9.09 10.96 -2.35
N ILE A 263 8.02 11.49 -1.80
CA ILE A 263 6.71 11.61 -2.48
C ILE A 263 6.35 13.07 -2.71
N PHE A 264 6.64 13.94 -1.73
CA PHE A 264 6.28 15.34 -1.79
C PHE A 264 7.53 16.22 -1.93
N ASN A 265 7.62 16.92 -3.07
CA ASN A 265 8.64 17.93 -3.33
C ASN A 265 7.98 19.10 -4.08
N PRO A 266 7.76 20.27 -3.45
CA PRO A 266 8.14 20.62 -2.06
C PRO A 266 7.42 19.79 -0.98
N PRO A 267 7.89 19.81 0.27
CA PRO A 267 7.23 19.09 1.38
C PRO A 267 5.83 19.61 1.68
N VAL A 268 4.94 18.75 2.17
CA VAL A 268 3.63 19.19 2.70
C VAL A 268 3.84 19.97 4.00
N PRO A 269 3.48 21.26 4.05
CA PRO A 269 3.73 22.08 5.23
C PRO A 269 2.76 21.73 6.37
N LYS A 270 3.27 21.81 7.60
CA LYS A 270 2.48 21.57 8.82
C LYS A 270 1.24 22.47 8.91
N THR A 271 1.40 23.74 8.51
CA THR A 271 0.32 24.74 8.51
C THR A 271 -0.88 24.32 7.68
N GLU A 272 -0.66 23.70 6.52
CA GLU A 272 -1.74 23.26 5.64
C GLU A 272 -2.51 22.05 6.23
N LEU A 273 -1.81 21.15 6.90
CA LEU A 273 -2.42 20.00 7.59
C LEU A 273 -3.21 20.41 8.84
N GLN A 274 -2.91 21.61 9.39
CA GLN A 274 -3.52 22.13 10.61
C GLN A 274 -4.76 22.98 10.39
N LYS A 275 -5.06 23.39 9.16
CA LYS A 275 -6.23 24.25 8.88
C LYS A 275 -7.51 23.64 9.49
N GLY A 276 -7.95 24.24 10.59
CA GLY A 276 -9.18 23.88 11.31
C GLY A 276 -9.08 22.74 12.32
N LYS A 277 -7.91 22.14 12.55
CA LYS A 277 -7.74 21.03 13.53
C LYS A 277 -6.37 21.14 14.21
N GLY A 278 -6.34 21.18 15.53
CA GLY A 278 -5.07 21.20 16.26
C GLY A 278 -4.20 19.99 15.91
N TRP A 279 -2.95 20.23 15.52
CA TRP A 279 -1.95 19.20 15.17
C TRP A 279 -1.78 18.12 16.24
N LEU A 280 -1.89 18.49 17.50
CA LEU A 280 -1.76 17.58 18.61
C LEU A 280 -2.86 16.51 18.68
N ASN A 281 -3.99 16.72 17.99
CA ASN A 281 -5.15 15.85 18.09
C ASN A 281 -5.35 14.92 16.87
N LYS A 282 -4.68 15.16 15.75
CA LYS A 282 -4.78 14.30 14.58
C LYS A 282 -3.40 13.82 14.13
N ARG A 283 -3.16 12.51 14.26
CA ARG A 283 -1.91 11.85 13.89
C ARG A 283 -2.08 10.94 12.69
N VAL A 284 -3.28 10.90 12.17
CA VAL A 284 -3.68 9.99 11.12
C VAL A 284 -4.35 10.77 10.02
N TYR A 285 -3.85 10.61 8.80
CA TYR A 285 -4.31 11.30 7.60
C TYR A 285 -4.63 10.30 6.49
N SER A 286 -5.55 10.65 5.61
CA SER A 286 -5.70 9.99 4.32
C SER A 286 -4.70 10.54 3.31
N PHE A 287 -4.47 9.80 2.22
CA PHE A 287 -3.70 10.34 1.10
C PHE A 287 -4.33 11.59 0.50
N ASP A 288 -5.66 11.61 0.39
CA ASP A 288 -6.37 12.77 -0.16
C ASP A 288 -6.14 14.03 0.68
N GLU A 289 -6.09 13.90 2.02
CA GLU A 289 -5.76 15.03 2.90
C GLU A 289 -4.32 15.51 2.68
N LEU A 290 -3.35 14.60 2.53
CA LEU A 290 -1.96 14.99 2.28
C LEU A 290 -1.79 15.62 0.88
N PHE A 291 -2.41 15.06 -0.15
CA PHE A 291 -2.36 15.62 -1.50
C PHE A 291 -3.08 16.96 -1.61
N SER A 292 -4.20 17.13 -0.92
CA SER A 292 -4.90 18.43 -0.86
C SER A 292 -4.05 19.49 -0.17
N ALA A 293 -3.39 19.13 0.92
CA ALA A 293 -2.50 20.05 1.63
C ALA A 293 -1.20 20.37 0.87
N TRP A 294 -0.78 19.47 -0.05
CA TRP A 294 0.41 19.68 -0.88
C TRP A 294 0.15 20.61 -2.07
N GLY A 295 -1.06 20.59 -2.61
CA GLY A 295 -1.46 21.40 -3.78
C GLY A 295 -1.89 22.84 -3.45
N CYS A 296 -1.82 23.24 -2.17
CA CYS A 296 -2.13 24.58 -1.69
C CYS A 296 -0.81 25.42 -1.64
#